data_e4d01ae2cbb3c7e178d0e17ef7b28453
#
_entry.id   e4d01ae2cbb3c7e178d0e17ef7b28453
#
_cell.length_a   1.000
_cell.length_b   1.000
_cell.length_c   1.000
_cell.angle_alpha   90.00
_cell.angle_beta   90.00
_cell.angle_gamma   90.00
#
_symmetry.space_group_name_H-M   'P 1'
#
loop_
_entity.id
_entity.type
_entity.pdbx_description
1 polymer ?
#
loop_
_entity_poly.entity_id
_entity_poly.type
_entity_poly.pdbx_seq_one_letter_code
_entity_poly.pdbx_strand_id
1 'polypeptide(L)'
;MGLASAPSRCASQLASNQANGIRLRGKGGPGDPPGDLYVLIDVGSHVIFGRRGAKLTLDLPVTIAEASLGAEVRVPTYTGESVTVRIPAGTQHGRTLRVRGAGVAGEDDKLGDLLVIIDIAVPKNLSKKQSEALKAFADLDNDSPRAHLEASD
;
A
#
# COMPACT_ATOMS: atom_id res chain seq x y z
N MET A 1 36.93 27.56 -6.70
CA MET A 1 36.73 26.92 -7.88
C MET A 1 36.71 25.42 -7.74
N GLY A 2 35.71 24.82 -7.32
CA GLY A 2 35.55 23.39 -7.19
C GLY A 2 34.22 23.00 -7.78
N LEU A 3 34.18 22.57 -9.02
CA LEU A 3 33.04 21.86 -9.59
C LEU A 3 32.99 20.50 -8.92
N ALA A 4 32.14 20.37 -7.92
CA ALA A 4 31.89 19.10 -7.30
C ALA A 4 31.21 18.19 -8.32
N SER A 5 31.98 17.20 -8.75
CA SER A 5 31.52 16.05 -9.50
C SER A 5 30.31 15.43 -8.80
N ALA A 6 29.17 15.46 -9.42
CA ALA A 6 27.97 14.81 -8.93
C ALA A 6 28.23 13.29 -8.86
N PRO A 7 27.97 12.65 -7.73
CA PRO A 7 28.29 11.25 -7.58
C PRO A 7 27.35 10.38 -8.41
N SER A 8 27.93 9.42 -9.08
CA SER A 8 27.30 8.34 -9.84
C SER A 8 26.28 7.46 -9.08
N ARG A 9 25.94 7.83 -7.86
CA ARG A 9 24.90 7.18 -7.05
C ARG A 9 23.47 7.52 -7.47
N CYS A 10 23.27 8.59 -8.25
CA CYS A 10 21.94 9.00 -8.68
C CYS A 10 21.36 8.09 -9.77
N ALA A 11 22.21 7.48 -10.59
CA ALA A 11 21.76 6.67 -11.72
C ALA A 11 21.20 5.29 -11.32
N SER A 12 21.70 4.69 -10.22
CA SER A 12 21.25 3.37 -9.77
C SER A 12 19.98 3.42 -8.92
N GLN A 13 19.68 4.56 -8.26
CA GLN A 13 18.43 4.75 -7.53
C GLN A 13 17.28 5.19 -8.44
N LEU A 14 17.57 5.79 -9.58
CA LEU A 14 16.59 6.15 -10.60
C LEU A 14 15.96 4.93 -11.30
N ALA A 15 16.63 3.79 -11.28
CA ALA A 15 16.12 2.56 -11.89
C ALA A 15 15.07 1.81 -11.07
N SER A 16 14.97 2.07 -9.76
CA SER A 16 14.03 1.41 -8.87
C SER A 16 12.80 2.25 -8.50
N ASN A 17 12.89 3.58 -8.59
CA ASN A 17 11.75 4.47 -8.48
C ASN A 17 11.42 4.95 -9.89
N GLN A 18 10.22 4.66 -10.39
CA GLN A 18 9.73 5.13 -11.68
C GLN A 18 9.69 6.67 -11.69
N ALA A 19 10.84 7.29 -11.96
CA ALA A 19 10.91 8.70 -12.27
C ALA A 19 10.23 8.90 -13.62
N ASN A 20 9.01 9.36 -13.62
CA ASN A 20 8.33 9.76 -14.84
C ASN A 20 8.96 11.07 -15.33
N GLY A 21 9.85 10.96 -16.31
CA GLY A 21 10.38 12.12 -17.02
C GLY A 21 9.32 12.66 -17.98
N ILE A 22 8.91 13.90 -17.77
CA ILE A 22 8.04 14.62 -18.70
C ILE A 22 8.92 15.40 -19.67
N ARG A 23 8.80 15.12 -20.98
CA ARG A 23 9.47 15.88 -22.05
C ARG A 23 8.55 16.99 -22.55
N LEU A 24 8.98 18.22 -22.38
CA LEU A 24 8.33 19.40 -22.92
C LEU A 24 9.11 19.86 -24.16
N ARG A 25 8.56 19.61 -25.34
CA ARG A 25 9.18 19.96 -26.62
C ARG A 25 9.27 21.46 -26.80
N GLY A 26 10.43 21.96 -27.24
CA GLY A 26 10.66 23.36 -27.53
C GLY A 26 10.61 24.30 -26.31
N LYS A 27 10.71 23.78 -25.08
CA LYS A 27 10.73 24.54 -23.82
C LYS A 27 12.11 24.49 -23.13
N GLY A 28 13.12 23.98 -23.81
CA GLY A 28 14.49 23.97 -23.35
C GLY A 28 15.22 25.29 -23.61
N GLY A 29 16.56 25.23 -23.63
CA GLY A 29 17.40 26.40 -23.85
C GLY A 29 17.21 27.07 -25.21
N PRO A 30 17.66 28.33 -25.35
CA PRO A 30 17.54 29.08 -26.61
C PRO A 30 18.36 28.41 -27.71
N GLY A 31 17.76 28.28 -28.88
CA GLY A 31 18.35 27.67 -30.07
C GLY A 31 17.36 27.69 -31.22
N ASP A 32 17.83 27.45 -32.44
CA ASP A 32 16.98 27.32 -33.61
C ASP A 32 17.25 25.96 -34.28
N PRO A 33 16.36 24.96 -34.07
CA PRO A 33 15.16 24.95 -33.23
C PRO A 33 15.44 24.94 -31.72
N PRO A 34 14.48 25.44 -30.88
CA PRO A 34 14.66 25.46 -29.43
C PRO A 34 14.75 24.02 -28.87
N GLY A 35 15.59 23.84 -27.87
CA GLY A 35 15.79 22.55 -27.23
C GLY A 35 14.55 22.04 -26.47
N ASP A 36 14.60 20.80 -26.03
CA ASP A 36 13.54 20.20 -25.21
C ASP A 36 13.90 20.30 -23.72
N LEU A 37 12.89 20.50 -22.89
CA LEU A 37 13.01 20.45 -21.44
C LEU A 37 12.58 19.08 -20.92
N TYR A 38 13.45 18.45 -20.15
CA TYR A 38 13.15 17.22 -19.43
C TYR A 38 12.95 17.54 -17.96
N VAL A 39 11.76 17.28 -17.45
CA VAL A 39 11.43 17.44 -16.05
C VAL A 39 11.40 16.05 -15.41
N LEU A 40 12.34 15.80 -14.52
CA LEU A 40 12.37 14.58 -13.71
C LEU A 40 11.55 14.83 -12.44
N ILE A 41 10.49 14.05 -12.27
CA ILE A 41 9.64 14.11 -11.07
C ILE A 41 10.03 12.95 -10.16
N ASP A 42 10.58 13.27 -9.01
CA ASP A 42 10.79 12.30 -7.94
C ASP A 42 9.57 12.29 -7.02
N VAL A 43 8.91 11.15 -6.93
CA VAL A 43 7.73 10.97 -6.07
C VAL A 43 8.20 10.32 -4.78
N GLY A 44 8.22 11.10 -3.71
CA GLY A 44 8.51 10.59 -2.38
C GLY A 44 7.48 9.53 -1.92
N SER A 45 7.92 8.61 -1.05
CA SER A 45 7.03 7.63 -0.44
C SER A 45 6.10 8.31 0.57
N HIS A 46 4.80 7.99 0.50
CA HIS A 46 3.83 8.42 1.50
C HIS A 46 3.84 7.44 2.69
N VAL A 47 3.63 7.95 3.91
CA VAL A 47 3.71 7.15 5.14
C VAL A 47 2.64 6.04 5.18
N ILE A 48 1.47 6.30 4.61
CA ILE A 48 0.30 5.42 4.70
C ILE A 48 0.01 4.74 3.36
N PHE A 49 0.21 5.48 2.25
CA PHE A 49 -0.14 4.98 0.92
C PHE A 49 1.10 4.50 0.17
N GLY A 50 1.02 3.26 -0.32
CA GLY A 50 1.92 2.75 -1.33
C GLY A 50 1.36 2.95 -2.74
N ARG A 51 2.18 2.71 -3.74
CA ARG A 51 1.78 2.76 -5.15
C ARG A 51 2.16 1.45 -5.83
N ARG A 52 1.21 0.87 -6.55
CA ARG A 52 1.44 -0.30 -7.40
C ARG A 52 0.91 -0.01 -8.80
N GLY A 53 1.79 0.51 -9.66
CA GLY A 53 1.40 1.01 -10.99
C GLY A 53 0.47 2.22 -10.87
N ALA A 54 -0.69 2.17 -11.52
CA ALA A 54 -1.72 3.22 -11.46
C ALA A 54 -2.64 3.14 -10.23
N LYS A 55 -2.47 2.11 -9.37
CA LYS A 55 -3.32 1.89 -8.19
C LYS A 55 -2.61 2.32 -6.93
N LEU A 56 -3.35 2.91 -6.00
CA LEU A 56 -2.87 3.13 -4.64
C LEU A 56 -3.04 1.85 -3.82
N THR A 57 -2.11 1.62 -2.91
CA THR A 57 -2.19 0.54 -1.92
C THR A 57 -2.19 1.13 -0.52
N LEU A 58 -2.93 0.52 0.38
CA LEU A 58 -3.00 0.86 1.79
C LEU A 58 -2.95 -0.43 2.61
N ASP A 59 -1.99 -0.52 3.51
CA ASP A 59 -1.94 -1.61 4.48
C ASP A 59 -2.85 -1.25 5.66
N LEU A 60 -3.92 -2.03 5.86
CA LEU A 60 -4.91 -1.81 6.90
C LEU A 60 -4.69 -2.79 8.04
N PRO A 61 -4.13 -2.35 9.17
CA PRO A 61 -4.02 -3.20 10.33
C PRO A 61 -5.41 -3.44 10.94
N VAL A 62 -5.75 -4.70 11.14
CA VAL A 62 -7.00 -5.15 11.76
C VAL A 62 -6.71 -6.14 12.86
N THR A 63 -7.59 -6.21 13.83
CA THR A 63 -7.48 -7.21 14.90
C THR A 63 -7.95 -8.59 14.43
N ILE A 64 -7.54 -9.65 15.12
CA ILE A 64 -7.99 -11.02 14.85
C ILE A 64 -9.50 -11.11 14.96
N ALA A 65 -10.12 -10.42 15.93
CA ALA A 65 -11.56 -10.40 16.11
C ALA A 65 -12.27 -9.76 14.91
N GLU A 66 -11.79 -8.62 14.42
CA GLU A 66 -12.35 -7.94 13.26
C GLU A 66 -12.21 -8.76 11.99
N ALA A 67 -11.09 -9.45 11.80
CA ALA A 67 -10.87 -10.31 10.65
C ALA A 67 -11.76 -11.57 10.69
N SER A 68 -12.01 -12.12 11.89
CA SER A 68 -12.78 -13.35 12.06
C SER A 68 -14.30 -13.12 12.01
N LEU A 69 -14.77 -12.06 12.69
CA LEU A 69 -16.20 -11.75 12.79
C LEU A 69 -16.69 -10.85 11.66
N GLY A 70 -15.78 -10.18 10.98
CA GLY A 70 -16.10 -9.10 10.07
C GLY A 70 -16.27 -7.77 10.79
N ALA A 71 -15.92 -6.69 10.12
CA ALA A 71 -16.02 -5.33 10.64
C ALA A 71 -16.18 -4.31 9.53
N GLU A 72 -16.66 -3.13 9.91
CA GLU A 72 -16.67 -1.96 9.05
C GLU A 72 -15.63 -0.97 9.58
N VAL A 73 -14.62 -0.69 8.77
CA VAL A 73 -13.50 0.19 9.16
C VAL A 73 -13.45 1.39 8.24
N ARG A 74 -13.29 2.57 8.83
CA ARG A 74 -13.08 3.80 8.07
C ARG A 74 -11.61 3.92 7.71
N VAL A 75 -11.34 4.06 6.42
CA VAL A 75 -10.00 4.26 5.87
C VAL A 75 -9.91 5.63 5.22
N PRO A 76 -8.80 6.36 5.43
CA PRO A 76 -8.59 7.62 4.73
C PRO A 76 -8.37 7.36 3.25
N THR A 77 -8.83 8.27 2.41
CA THR A 77 -8.50 8.30 0.98
C THR A 77 -7.43 9.35 0.71
N TYR A 78 -6.80 9.28 -0.44
CA TYR A 78 -5.82 10.27 -0.86
C TYR A 78 -6.40 11.70 -0.97
N THR A 79 -7.70 11.82 -1.23
CA THR A 79 -8.41 13.10 -1.30
C THR A 79 -8.71 13.73 0.06
N GLY A 80 -8.40 13.04 1.17
CA GLY A 80 -8.68 13.50 2.54
C GLY A 80 -10.05 13.10 3.07
N GLU A 81 -10.90 12.52 2.25
CA GLU A 81 -12.17 11.94 2.67
C GLU A 81 -11.94 10.56 3.28
N SER A 82 -12.86 10.11 4.13
CA SER A 82 -12.84 8.75 4.66
C SER A 82 -13.89 7.90 3.98
N VAL A 83 -13.51 6.69 3.58
CA VAL A 83 -14.43 5.70 3.03
C VAL A 83 -14.56 4.53 3.99
N THR A 84 -15.77 4.00 4.13
CA THR A 84 -16.02 2.80 4.95
C THR A 84 -15.76 1.55 4.12
N VAL A 85 -14.83 0.73 4.58
CA VAL A 85 -14.49 -0.57 3.99
C VAL A 85 -15.11 -1.66 4.85
N ARG A 86 -15.91 -2.51 4.23
CA ARG A 86 -16.49 -3.68 4.89
C ARG A 86 -15.55 -4.87 4.75
N ILE A 87 -15.10 -5.38 5.88
CA ILE A 87 -14.25 -6.57 5.98
C ILE A 87 -15.18 -7.77 6.17
N PRO A 88 -15.21 -8.74 5.26
CA PRO A 88 -16.01 -9.95 5.44
C PRO A 88 -15.48 -10.80 6.60
N ALA A 89 -16.37 -11.53 7.27
CA ALA A 89 -15.97 -12.51 8.26
C ALA A 89 -15.06 -13.59 7.65
N GLY A 90 -14.07 -14.04 8.41
CA GLY A 90 -13.09 -15.03 7.93
C GLY A 90 -12.06 -14.47 6.95
N THR A 91 -11.80 -13.16 6.97
CA THR A 91 -10.79 -12.54 6.12
C THR A 91 -9.40 -12.98 6.54
N GLN A 92 -8.62 -13.47 5.58
CA GLN A 92 -7.24 -13.91 5.79
C GLN A 92 -6.26 -12.73 5.69
N HIS A 93 -5.11 -12.87 6.35
CA HIS A 93 -3.98 -11.96 6.21
C HIS A 93 -3.54 -11.84 4.74
N GLY A 94 -3.19 -10.63 4.32
CA GLY A 94 -2.76 -10.35 2.95
C GLY A 94 -3.91 -10.26 1.93
N ARG A 95 -5.17 -10.48 2.33
CA ARG A 95 -6.30 -10.31 1.44
C ARG A 95 -6.42 -8.86 1.00
N THR A 96 -6.61 -8.66 -0.29
CA THR A 96 -6.76 -7.34 -0.89
C THR A 96 -8.22 -7.04 -1.16
N LEU A 97 -8.70 -5.92 -0.60
CA LEU A 97 -10.04 -5.38 -0.85
C LEU A 97 -9.90 -4.18 -1.79
N ARG A 98 -10.74 -4.13 -2.82
CA ARG A 98 -10.72 -3.05 -3.82
C ARG A 98 -11.81 -2.04 -3.51
N VAL A 99 -11.41 -0.79 -3.33
CA VAL A 99 -12.31 0.36 -3.20
C VAL A 99 -12.25 1.17 -4.50
N ARG A 100 -13.33 1.12 -5.25
CA ARG A 100 -13.43 1.82 -6.54
C ARG A 100 -13.50 3.32 -6.35
N GLY A 101 -12.77 4.06 -7.20
CA GLY A 101 -12.81 5.52 -7.20
C GLY A 101 -12.19 6.20 -5.98
N ALA A 102 -11.44 5.47 -5.16
CA ALA A 102 -10.74 6.00 -3.98
C ALA A 102 -9.22 6.16 -4.19
N GLY A 103 -8.75 5.98 -5.41
CA GLY A 103 -7.35 6.17 -5.81
C GLY A 103 -7.08 7.56 -6.37
N VAL A 104 -5.92 7.73 -6.98
CA VAL A 104 -5.54 8.97 -7.69
C VAL A 104 -6.19 9.04 -9.06
N ALA A 105 -6.41 10.27 -9.54
CA ALA A 105 -6.82 10.50 -10.92
C ALA A 105 -5.74 10.00 -11.88
N GLY A 106 -6.14 9.23 -12.88
CA GLY A 106 -5.29 8.81 -13.98
C GLY A 106 -5.25 9.87 -15.09
N GLU A 107 -4.61 9.52 -16.21
CA GLU A 107 -4.49 10.39 -17.39
C GLU A 107 -5.86 10.78 -17.99
N ASP A 108 -6.90 9.98 -17.76
CA ASP A 108 -8.26 10.19 -18.28
C ASP A 108 -9.19 10.89 -17.27
N ASP A 109 -8.69 11.62 -16.29
CA ASP A 109 -9.46 12.24 -15.19
C ASP A 109 -10.36 11.27 -14.41
N LYS A 110 -10.22 9.97 -14.63
CA LYS A 110 -10.93 8.96 -13.88
C LYS A 110 -10.17 8.62 -12.60
N LEU A 111 -10.88 8.65 -11.49
CA LEU A 111 -10.32 8.21 -10.21
C LEU A 111 -9.96 6.73 -10.30
N GLY A 112 -8.71 6.41 -9.98
CA GLY A 112 -8.23 5.05 -9.87
C GLY A 112 -8.85 4.33 -8.68
N ASP A 113 -8.38 3.12 -8.42
CA ASP A 113 -8.85 2.32 -7.29
C ASP A 113 -7.83 2.35 -6.16
N LEU A 114 -8.35 2.24 -4.94
CA LEU A 114 -7.55 1.99 -3.75
C LEU A 114 -7.60 0.49 -3.43
N LEU A 115 -6.44 -0.13 -3.31
CA LEU A 115 -6.28 -1.51 -2.88
C LEU A 115 -5.93 -1.52 -1.39
N VAL A 116 -6.85 -1.99 -0.58
CA VAL A 116 -6.67 -2.14 0.86
C VAL A 116 -6.18 -3.56 1.14
N ILE A 117 -4.98 -3.68 1.65
CA ILE A 117 -4.35 -4.96 2.00
C ILE A 117 -4.56 -5.18 3.49
N ILE A 118 -5.19 -6.29 3.83
CA ILE A 118 -5.48 -6.62 5.24
C ILE A 118 -4.22 -7.16 5.91
N ASP A 119 -3.81 -6.46 6.97
CA ASP A 119 -2.71 -6.85 7.84
C ASP A 119 -3.27 -7.23 9.23
N ILE A 120 -3.21 -8.51 9.59
CA ILE A 120 -3.74 -8.96 10.88
C ILE A 120 -2.70 -8.67 11.96
N ALA A 121 -3.01 -7.72 12.83
CA ALA A 121 -2.17 -7.33 13.95
C ALA A 121 -2.43 -8.25 15.15
N VAL A 122 -1.37 -8.90 15.62
CA VAL A 122 -1.42 -9.70 16.83
C VAL A 122 -1.04 -8.82 18.03
N PRO A 123 -1.87 -8.74 19.09
CA PRO A 123 -1.56 -7.91 20.25
C PRO A 123 -0.37 -8.49 21.01
N LYS A 124 0.61 -7.64 21.31
CA LYS A 124 1.83 -8.02 22.03
C LYS A 124 1.60 -8.21 23.53
N ASN A 125 0.69 -7.40 24.11
CA ASN A 125 0.39 -7.40 25.53
C ASN A 125 -1.08 -7.72 25.75
N LEU A 126 -1.38 -8.84 26.35
CA LEU A 126 -2.72 -9.28 26.68
C LEU A 126 -3.01 -9.11 28.16
N SER A 127 -4.16 -8.58 28.50
CA SER A 127 -4.68 -8.63 29.85
C SER A 127 -5.06 -10.08 30.23
N LYS A 128 -5.19 -10.36 31.53
CA LYS A 128 -5.62 -11.70 31.99
C LYS A 128 -6.92 -12.16 31.35
N LYS A 129 -7.92 -11.26 31.28
CA LYS A 129 -9.23 -11.55 30.64
C LYS A 129 -9.11 -11.84 29.15
N GLN A 130 -8.27 -11.10 28.44
CA GLN A 130 -8.03 -11.35 27.00
C GLN A 130 -7.30 -12.69 26.78
N SER A 131 -6.33 -13.01 27.62
CA SER A 131 -5.62 -14.29 27.57
C SER A 131 -6.56 -15.47 27.85
N GLU A 132 -7.46 -15.35 28.83
CA GLU A 132 -8.47 -16.36 29.14
C GLU A 132 -9.45 -16.56 27.98
N ALA A 133 -9.92 -15.46 27.37
CA ALA A 133 -10.81 -15.52 26.22
C ALA A 133 -10.15 -16.19 25.01
N LEU A 134 -8.86 -15.89 24.75
CA LEU A 134 -8.12 -16.52 23.66
C LEU A 134 -7.86 -18.01 23.91
N LYS A 135 -7.61 -18.41 25.16
CA LYS A 135 -7.48 -19.83 25.53
C LYS A 135 -8.80 -20.57 25.28
N ALA A 136 -9.92 -19.99 25.75
CA ALA A 136 -11.23 -20.59 25.52
C ALA A 136 -11.56 -20.69 24.02
N PHE A 137 -11.16 -19.70 23.21
CA PHE A 137 -11.30 -19.77 21.76
C PHE A 137 -10.44 -20.90 21.17
N ALA A 138 -9.17 -21.01 21.60
CA ALA A 138 -8.26 -22.04 21.11
C ALA A 138 -8.71 -23.46 21.48
N ASP A 139 -9.37 -23.64 22.63
CA ASP A 139 -9.92 -24.94 23.07
C ASP A 139 -11.11 -25.38 22.19
N LEU A 140 -11.81 -24.41 21.57
CA LEU A 140 -12.93 -24.67 20.66
C LEU A 140 -12.48 -24.83 19.20
N ASP A 141 -11.27 -24.39 18.87
CA ASP A 141 -10.72 -24.45 17.53
C ASP A 141 -10.05 -25.81 17.31
N ASN A 142 -10.74 -26.67 16.56
CA ASN A 142 -10.26 -28.01 16.24
C ASN A 142 -9.49 -28.08 14.91
N ASP A 143 -9.44 -26.98 14.17
CA ASP A 143 -8.77 -26.93 12.88
C ASP A 143 -7.28 -26.62 13.03
N SER A 144 -6.42 -27.55 12.64
CA SER A 144 -4.98 -27.32 12.58
C SER A 144 -4.62 -26.64 11.23
N PRO A 145 -4.16 -25.39 11.25
CA PRO A 145 -3.70 -24.73 10.02
C PRO A 145 -2.45 -25.40 9.41
N ARG A 146 -1.85 -26.33 10.15
CA ARG A 146 -0.65 -27.09 9.76
C ARG A 146 -0.94 -28.52 9.28
N ALA A 147 -2.20 -28.91 9.16
CA ALA A 147 -2.60 -30.26 8.74
C ALA A 147 -1.92 -30.72 7.44
N HIS A 148 -1.67 -29.76 6.52
CA HIS A 148 -0.97 -30.03 5.27
C HIS A 148 0.54 -30.30 5.42
N LEU A 149 1.14 -29.93 6.54
CA LEU A 149 2.56 -30.19 6.84
C LEU A 149 2.75 -31.59 7.47
N GLU A 150 1.73 -32.08 8.14
CA GLU A 150 1.75 -33.40 8.84
C GLU A 150 1.49 -34.57 7.87
N ALA A 151 0.98 -34.28 6.67
CA ALA A 151 0.68 -35.27 5.64
C ALA A 151 1.88 -35.58 4.70
N SER A 152 3.09 -35.11 5.04
CA SER A 152 4.29 -35.26 4.19
C SER A 152 5.29 -36.30 4.69
N ASP A 153 4.85 -37.28 5.50
CA ASP A 153 5.64 -38.47 5.87
C ASP A 153 5.26 -39.67 5.03
#